data_de52a3b711734b3342811a598730ffa5
#
_entry.id   de52a3b711734b3342811a598730ffa5
#
_cell.length_a   1.000
_cell.length_b   1.000
_cell.length_c   1.000
_cell.angle_alpha   90.00
_cell.angle_beta   90.00
_cell.angle_gamma   90.00
#
_symmetry.space_group_name_H-M   'P 1'
#
loop_
_entity.id
_entity.type
_entity.pdbx_description
1 polymer ?
#
loop_
_entity_poly.entity_id
_entity_poly.type
_entity_poly.pdbx_seq_one_letter_code
_entity_poly.pdbx_strand_id
1 'polypeptide(L)'
;MKVSMSPPHKATSVWLLVLAVQLVLLVCGGQASDDTKRCKLFSESPAERKVLSLLEPLTNKTFSGGSGKDSYTYQFQVCGDAGKTVGAGLVQIDQAGEKSETVLGLYTATQTIGGSDWVMLIYSNGTKYEAHCSKEMRKAIVMISCNRGVEMGKLEVVLEERERERDCFYLFELDSSAVCPALPSQLSAGSIILIIGFVLLSVYLICGFLYQRLIVGAKGLQQFPNYVFWTQVGNLAADGCNFVCRTQGPEEEPPTYRGVSTEPEEQPEDRDDHLLPM
;
A
#
# COMPACT_ATOMS: atom_id res chain seq x y z
N MET A 1 -36.94 -51.62 -12.87
CA MET A 1 -36.45 -50.51 -13.70
C MET A 1 -36.04 -49.38 -12.79
N LYS A 2 -34.75 -49.21 -12.49
CA LYS A 2 -34.20 -48.08 -11.76
C LYS A 2 -33.63 -47.10 -12.77
N VAL A 3 -34.26 -45.96 -12.91
CA VAL A 3 -33.74 -44.88 -13.74
C VAL A 3 -32.70 -44.13 -12.90
N SER A 4 -31.42 -44.25 -13.30
CA SER A 4 -30.32 -43.47 -12.74
C SER A 4 -30.31 -42.13 -13.44
N MET A 5 -30.73 -41.07 -12.74
CA MET A 5 -30.56 -39.68 -13.19
C MET A 5 -29.16 -39.19 -12.80
N SER A 6 -28.30 -39.03 -13.80
CA SER A 6 -27.02 -38.33 -13.66
C SER A 6 -27.26 -36.82 -13.57
N PRO A 7 -26.65 -36.10 -12.62
CA PRO A 7 -26.82 -34.63 -12.55
C PRO A 7 -26.05 -33.95 -13.71
N PRO A 8 -26.58 -32.86 -14.25
CA PRO A 8 -25.98 -32.14 -15.38
C PRO A 8 -24.68 -31.44 -14.97
N HIS A 9 -23.58 -31.81 -15.61
CA HIS A 9 -22.22 -31.28 -15.42
C HIS A 9 -22.04 -29.75 -15.60
N LYS A 10 -23.08 -29.05 -16.02
CA LYS A 10 -23.05 -27.57 -16.17
C LYS A 10 -23.27 -26.80 -14.88
N ALA A 11 -23.92 -27.41 -13.88
CA ALA A 11 -24.22 -26.74 -12.61
C ALA A 11 -22.98 -26.59 -11.70
N THR A 12 -22.05 -27.55 -11.72
CA THR A 12 -20.86 -27.52 -10.87
C THR A 12 -19.86 -26.45 -11.27
N SER A 13 -19.76 -26.11 -12.56
CA SER A 13 -18.83 -25.08 -13.05
C SER A 13 -19.26 -23.67 -12.66
N VAL A 14 -20.58 -23.41 -12.65
CA VAL A 14 -21.13 -22.10 -12.21
C VAL A 14 -20.96 -21.90 -10.70
N TRP A 15 -21.15 -22.96 -9.92
CA TRP A 15 -20.95 -22.91 -8.46
C TRP A 15 -19.50 -22.65 -8.08
N LEU A 16 -18.53 -23.21 -8.79
CA LEU A 16 -17.10 -22.95 -8.57
C LEU A 16 -16.71 -21.51 -8.92
N LEU A 17 -17.29 -20.93 -9.97
CA LEU A 17 -17.08 -19.52 -10.31
C LEU A 17 -17.68 -18.58 -9.27
N VAL A 18 -18.88 -18.88 -8.78
CA VAL A 18 -19.54 -18.08 -7.73
C VAL A 18 -18.73 -18.15 -6.42
N LEU A 19 -18.23 -19.34 -6.05
CA LEU A 19 -17.37 -19.50 -4.88
C LEU A 19 -16.04 -18.74 -5.01
N ALA A 20 -15.43 -18.77 -6.20
CA ALA A 20 -14.20 -18.02 -6.45
C ALA A 20 -14.41 -16.50 -6.36
N VAL A 21 -15.51 -15.98 -6.90
CA VAL A 21 -15.88 -14.56 -6.80
C VAL A 21 -16.20 -14.17 -5.35
N GLN A 22 -16.89 -15.03 -4.60
CA GLN A 22 -17.16 -14.78 -3.17
C GLN A 22 -15.88 -14.77 -2.34
N LEU A 23 -14.91 -15.66 -2.65
CA LEU A 23 -13.63 -15.71 -1.95
C LEU A 23 -12.79 -14.44 -2.22
N VAL A 24 -12.83 -13.92 -3.45
CA VAL A 24 -12.18 -12.65 -3.82
C VAL A 24 -12.86 -11.47 -3.11
N LEU A 25 -14.18 -11.46 -3.01
CA LEU A 25 -14.92 -10.41 -2.30
C LEU A 25 -14.69 -10.46 -0.78
N LEU A 26 -14.49 -11.65 -0.19
CA LEU A 26 -14.15 -11.81 1.22
C LEU A 26 -12.73 -11.32 1.55
N VAL A 27 -11.79 -11.44 0.63
CA VAL A 27 -10.41 -10.93 0.80
C VAL A 27 -10.34 -9.41 0.61
N CYS A 28 -11.22 -8.81 -0.22
CA CYS A 28 -11.31 -7.36 -0.38
C CYS A 28 -12.25 -6.67 0.61
N GLY A 29 -13.02 -7.43 1.39
CA GLY A 29 -14.03 -6.93 2.31
C GLY A 29 -13.51 -6.71 3.72
N GLY A 30 -13.23 -5.45 4.05
CA GLY A 30 -13.48 -4.93 5.38
C GLY A 30 -12.33 -4.93 6.36
N GLN A 31 -11.54 -3.90 6.31
CA GLN A 31 -11.07 -3.29 7.54
C GLN A 31 -12.23 -2.46 8.11
N ALA A 32 -13.00 -3.08 9.01
CA ALA A 32 -13.85 -2.33 9.92
C ALA A 32 -12.91 -1.55 10.85
N SER A 33 -12.76 -0.26 10.64
CA SER A 33 -12.06 0.63 11.55
C SER A 33 -12.86 0.69 12.86
N ASP A 34 -12.23 0.22 13.94
CA ASP A 34 -12.73 0.39 15.30
C ASP A 34 -12.76 1.90 15.63
N ASP A 35 -13.95 2.48 15.64
CA ASP A 35 -14.20 3.91 15.79
C ASP A 35 -13.96 4.41 17.23
N THR A 36 -13.51 3.55 18.15
CA THR A 36 -13.40 3.83 19.60
C THR A 36 -12.03 4.34 20.05
N LYS A 37 -11.02 4.39 19.16
CA LYS A 37 -9.65 4.79 19.52
C LYS A 37 -9.10 5.93 18.64
N ARG A 38 -9.89 6.93 18.37
CA ARG A 38 -9.41 8.05 17.57
C ARG A 38 -8.74 9.11 18.47
N CYS A 39 -7.48 9.41 18.16
CA CYS A 39 -6.81 10.60 18.62
C CYS A 39 -7.62 11.82 18.16
N LYS A 40 -8.27 12.55 19.07
CA LYS A 40 -9.19 13.62 18.73
C LYS A 40 -8.86 14.87 19.55
N LEU A 41 -8.66 15.99 18.88
CA LEU A 41 -8.53 17.28 19.51
C LEU A 41 -9.91 17.94 19.71
N PHE A 42 -9.96 18.93 20.60
CA PHE A 42 -11.21 19.60 20.97
C PHE A 42 -11.78 20.43 19.80
N SER A 43 -10.90 21.05 19.01
CA SER A 43 -11.25 21.83 17.82
C SER A 43 -10.21 21.53 16.75
N GLU A 44 -10.50 20.59 15.86
CA GLU A 44 -9.58 20.19 14.81
C GLU A 44 -10.05 20.59 13.41
N SER A 45 -9.11 21.07 12.61
CA SER A 45 -9.31 21.28 11.17
C SER A 45 -9.15 19.97 10.38
N PRO A 46 -9.66 19.89 9.14
CA PRO A 46 -9.42 18.72 8.29
C PRO A 46 -7.93 18.41 8.03
N ALA A 47 -7.08 19.43 8.03
CA ALA A 47 -5.63 19.27 7.89
C ALA A 47 -5.02 18.61 9.14
N GLU A 48 -5.41 19.08 10.33
CA GLU A 48 -4.99 18.50 11.61
C GLU A 48 -5.50 17.06 11.77
N ARG A 49 -6.73 16.78 11.32
CA ARG A 49 -7.27 15.42 11.33
C ARG A 49 -6.39 14.41 10.59
N LYS A 50 -5.84 14.82 9.44
CA LYS A 50 -4.92 13.98 8.66
C LYS A 50 -3.62 13.71 9.44
N VAL A 51 -3.09 14.71 10.13
CA VAL A 51 -1.87 14.55 10.96
C VAL A 51 -2.15 13.68 12.17
N LEU A 52 -3.27 13.91 12.85
CA LEU A 52 -3.67 13.14 14.04
C LEU A 52 -3.92 11.65 13.72
N SER A 53 -4.33 11.33 12.50
CA SER A 53 -4.49 9.94 12.10
C SER A 53 -3.18 9.13 12.13
N LEU A 54 -2.03 9.79 11.98
CA LEU A 54 -0.71 9.17 12.14
C LEU A 54 -0.43 8.79 13.60
N LEU A 55 -1.02 9.53 14.56
CA LEU A 55 -0.84 9.32 16.00
C LEU A 55 -1.81 8.28 16.58
N GLU A 56 -2.75 7.75 15.81
CA GLU A 56 -3.72 6.76 16.30
C GLU A 56 -3.08 5.54 16.99
N PRO A 57 -1.96 4.99 16.51
CA PRO A 57 -1.27 3.88 17.18
C PRO A 57 -0.70 4.26 18.57
N LEU A 58 -0.47 5.55 18.80
CA LEU A 58 0.07 6.09 20.04
C LEU A 58 -1.01 6.64 20.99
N THR A 59 -2.28 6.58 20.62
CA THR A 59 -3.38 7.13 21.40
C THR A 59 -3.39 6.53 22.82
N ASN A 60 -3.53 7.38 23.83
CA ASN A 60 -3.51 7.03 25.26
C ASN A 60 -2.21 6.37 25.74
N LYS A 61 -1.16 6.35 24.93
CA LYS A 61 0.15 5.92 25.41
C LYS A 61 0.84 7.05 26.15
N THR A 62 1.41 6.71 27.31
CA THR A 62 2.12 7.66 28.17
C THR A 62 3.61 7.53 27.99
N PHE A 63 4.27 8.67 27.82
CA PHE A 63 5.72 8.78 27.70
C PHE A 63 6.25 9.57 28.87
N SER A 64 7.39 9.18 29.40
CA SER A 64 8.06 9.85 30.50
C SER A 64 9.52 10.12 30.17
N GLY A 65 10.01 11.28 30.60
CA GLY A 65 11.39 11.68 30.48
C GLY A 65 11.80 12.59 31.63
N GLY A 66 13.09 12.73 31.85
CA GLY A 66 13.63 13.63 32.88
C GLY A 66 14.81 14.39 32.34
N SER A 67 15.02 15.60 32.82
CA SER A 67 16.28 16.28 32.64
C SER A 67 17.30 15.65 33.60
N GLY A 68 18.40 15.15 33.05
CA GLY A 68 19.43 14.45 33.85
C GLY A 68 20.12 15.33 34.89
N LYS A 69 19.81 16.61 34.95
CA LYS A 69 20.36 17.62 35.88
C LYS A 69 19.37 18.18 36.90
N ASP A 70 18.07 18.05 36.61
CA ASP A 70 17.02 18.68 37.44
C ASP A 70 16.20 17.60 38.17
N SER A 71 15.63 17.99 39.31
CA SER A 71 14.74 17.15 40.13
C SER A 71 13.38 16.90 39.47
N TYR A 72 13.22 17.22 38.17
CA TYR A 72 11.95 17.13 37.46
C TYR A 72 11.86 15.92 36.55
N THR A 73 10.68 15.34 36.53
CA THR A 73 10.27 14.31 35.54
C THR A 73 9.09 14.88 34.75
N TYR A 74 9.10 14.64 33.44
CA TYR A 74 8.03 15.05 32.55
C TYR A 74 7.21 13.87 32.16
N GLN A 75 5.90 14.03 32.06
CA GLN A 75 4.98 12.99 31.62
C GLN A 75 4.08 13.57 30.54
N PHE A 76 3.99 12.87 29.44
CA PHE A 76 3.25 13.22 28.24
C PHE A 76 2.32 12.07 27.86
N GLN A 77 1.07 12.36 27.50
CA GLN A 77 0.15 11.37 26.96
C GLN A 77 -0.36 11.83 25.60
N VAL A 78 -0.27 10.93 24.63
CA VAL A 78 -0.76 11.22 23.27
C VAL A 78 -2.27 11.18 23.26
N CYS A 79 -2.90 12.29 22.86
CA CYS A 79 -4.36 12.42 22.73
C CYS A 79 -5.16 12.00 23.97
N GLY A 80 -4.64 12.34 25.14
CA GLY A 80 -5.27 12.03 26.40
C GLY A 80 -4.68 12.84 27.55
N ASP A 81 -5.10 12.50 28.77
CA ASP A 81 -4.71 13.19 29.98
C ASP A 81 -3.40 12.62 30.54
N ALA A 82 -2.39 13.46 30.67
CA ALA A 82 -1.13 13.13 31.33
C ALA A 82 -1.21 13.43 32.85
N GLY A 83 -0.58 12.58 33.64
CA GLY A 83 -0.52 12.76 35.07
C GLY A 83 -1.85 12.52 35.78
N LYS A 84 -2.11 13.33 36.85
CA LYS A 84 -3.31 13.25 37.67
C LYS A 84 -4.34 14.30 37.33
N THR A 85 -3.92 15.32 36.62
CA THR A 85 -4.76 16.49 36.29
C THR A 85 -5.57 16.24 35.03
N VAL A 86 -6.88 16.23 35.15
CA VAL A 86 -7.80 16.07 34.03
C VAL A 86 -7.61 17.19 33.01
N GLY A 87 -7.51 16.88 31.75
CA GLY A 87 -7.28 17.83 30.66
C GLY A 87 -5.81 18.19 30.43
N ALA A 88 -4.87 17.73 31.24
CA ALA A 88 -3.44 17.97 31.05
C ALA A 88 -2.86 17.07 29.97
N GLY A 89 -2.32 17.63 28.88
CA GLY A 89 -1.64 16.86 27.86
C GLY A 89 -0.18 16.59 28.18
N LEU A 90 0.46 17.47 28.97
CA LEU A 90 1.83 17.33 29.42
C LEU A 90 1.99 17.95 30.82
N VAL A 91 2.68 17.23 31.70
CA VAL A 91 2.92 17.65 33.07
C VAL A 91 4.39 17.55 33.48
N GLN A 92 4.82 18.42 34.37
CA GLN A 92 6.09 18.39 35.06
C GLN A 92 5.85 17.93 36.49
N ILE A 93 6.60 16.96 36.97
CA ILE A 93 6.49 16.38 38.30
C ILE A 93 7.78 16.66 39.07
N ASP A 94 7.70 17.36 40.17
CA ASP A 94 8.83 17.58 41.06
C ASP A 94 9.16 16.30 41.84
N GLN A 95 10.43 15.91 41.81
CA GLN A 95 10.92 14.74 42.53
C GLN A 95 11.55 15.07 43.87
N ALA A 96 11.77 16.39 44.18
CA ALA A 96 12.52 16.85 45.32
C ALA A 96 11.65 17.17 46.56
N GLY A 97 10.48 16.56 46.72
CA GLY A 97 9.61 16.81 47.86
C GLY A 97 8.27 16.14 47.78
N GLU A 98 7.21 16.85 48.17
CA GLU A 98 5.85 16.42 47.76
C GLU A 98 5.81 16.44 46.24
N LYS A 99 5.54 15.29 45.65
CA LYS A 99 5.44 15.14 44.19
C LYS A 99 4.37 16.09 43.64
N SER A 100 4.70 17.39 43.58
CA SER A 100 3.82 18.39 43.03
C SER A 100 3.80 18.29 41.51
N GLU A 101 2.60 18.38 40.94
CA GLU A 101 2.39 18.32 39.50
C GLU A 101 2.09 19.68 38.96
N THR A 102 2.83 20.09 37.94
CA THR A 102 2.63 21.36 37.22
C THR A 102 2.21 21.08 35.79
N VAL A 103 1.07 21.58 35.36
CA VAL A 103 0.58 21.42 33.99
C VAL A 103 1.37 22.34 33.06
N LEU A 104 2.04 21.76 32.06
CA LEU A 104 2.78 22.51 31.05
C LEU A 104 1.91 22.91 29.85
N GLY A 105 0.83 22.17 29.62
CA GLY A 105 -0.15 22.53 28.61
C GLY A 105 -1.35 21.58 28.62
N LEU A 106 -2.50 22.14 28.23
CA LEU A 106 -3.76 21.41 28.22
C LEU A 106 -3.95 20.62 26.91
N TYR A 107 -4.46 19.41 27.04
CA TYR A 107 -4.88 18.62 25.88
C TYR A 107 -5.99 19.32 25.08
N THR A 108 -6.91 20.01 25.75
CA THR A 108 -8.02 20.73 25.12
C THR A 108 -7.57 21.97 24.32
N ALA A 109 -6.35 22.44 24.53
CA ALA A 109 -5.77 23.63 23.87
C ALA A 109 -4.55 23.23 23.01
N THR A 110 -4.63 22.07 22.35
CA THR A 110 -3.55 21.53 21.51
C THR A 110 -3.77 21.87 20.04
N GLN A 111 -2.70 22.28 19.38
CA GLN A 111 -2.61 22.43 17.93
C GLN A 111 -1.65 21.39 17.40
N THR A 112 -1.89 20.90 16.17
CA THR A 112 -1.01 19.93 15.53
C THR A 112 -0.55 20.40 14.17
N ILE A 113 0.74 20.18 13.92
CA ILE A 113 1.39 20.46 12.63
C ILE A 113 2.14 19.19 12.23
N GLY A 114 2.08 18.81 10.97
CA GLY A 114 2.79 17.62 10.48
C GLY A 114 3.55 17.88 9.21
N GLY A 115 4.69 17.20 9.09
CA GLY A 115 5.49 17.09 7.88
C GLY A 115 5.36 15.70 7.22
N SER A 116 6.38 15.34 6.44
CA SER A 116 6.45 14.03 5.79
C SER A 116 6.80 12.89 6.75
N ASP A 117 7.61 13.21 7.76
CA ASP A 117 8.28 12.27 8.66
C ASP A 117 8.36 12.75 10.11
N TRP A 118 7.54 13.73 10.47
CA TRP A 118 7.42 14.26 11.82
C TRP A 118 6.04 14.84 12.08
N VAL A 119 5.69 14.89 13.36
CA VAL A 119 4.49 15.55 13.88
C VAL A 119 4.88 16.42 15.06
N MET A 120 4.36 17.64 15.10
CA MET A 120 4.54 18.58 16.21
C MET A 120 3.20 18.83 16.88
N LEU A 121 3.16 18.66 18.19
CA LEU A 121 2.02 18.96 19.04
C LEU A 121 2.37 20.16 19.91
N ILE A 122 1.56 21.22 19.84
CA ILE A 122 1.75 22.46 20.59
C ILE A 122 0.65 22.55 21.63
N TYR A 123 1.02 22.31 22.88
CA TYR A 123 0.16 22.38 24.05
C TYR A 123 0.22 23.79 24.66
N SER A 124 -0.91 24.44 24.83
CA SER A 124 -1.04 25.78 25.39
C SER A 124 -1.85 25.76 26.70
N ASN A 125 -1.99 26.92 27.34
CA ASN A 125 -2.81 27.13 28.53
C ASN A 125 -2.39 26.25 29.73
N GLY A 126 -1.09 26.01 29.91
CA GLY A 126 -0.57 25.41 31.13
C GLY A 126 -0.71 26.32 32.37
N THR A 127 -0.23 25.83 33.50
CA THR A 127 -0.17 26.61 34.74
C THR A 127 0.67 27.88 34.53
N LYS A 128 0.25 29.00 35.07
CA LYS A 128 0.99 30.28 34.98
C LYS A 128 2.36 30.15 35.65
N TYR A 129 3.34 30.88 35.12
CA TYR A 129 4.60 31.08 35.83
C TYR A 129 4.39 32.00 37.01
N GLU A 130 5.06 31.75 38.12
CA GLU A 130 4.92 32.55 39.33
C GLU A 130 5.78 33.83 39.29
N ALA A 131 7.06 33.69 38.95
CA ALA A 131 8.04 34.77 39.02
C ALA A 131 8.72 35.09 37.68
N HIS A 132 8.69 34.17 36.74
CA HIS A 132 9.40 34.26 35.43
C HIS A 132 8.41 34.47 34.29
N CYS A 133 8.93 34.75 33.09
CA CYS A 133 8.15 34.75 31.85
C CYS A 133 6.92 35.66 31.89
N SER A 134 7.04 36.83 32.51
CA SER A 134 5.93 37.81 32.69
C SER A 134 4.63 37.20 33.21
N LYS A 135 4.69 36.11 33.96
CA LYS A 135 3.53 35.36 34.52
C LYS A 135 2.58 34.80 33.42
N GLU A 136 3.10 34.59 32.20
CA GLU A 136 2.31 33.98 31.14
C GLU A 136 1.97 32.52 31.42
N MET A 137 1.04 31.96 30.67
CA MET A 137 0.71 30.54 30.77
C MET A 137 1.82 29.70 30.13
N ARG A 138 2.16 28.56 30.76
CA ARG A 138 3.13 27.62 30.20
C ARG A 138 2.65 27.07 28.88
N LYS A 139 3.63 26.81 28.01
CA LYS A 139 3.46 26.21 26.67
C LYS A 139 4.48 25.09 26.51
N ALA A 140 4.04 23.97 25.97
CA ALA A 140 4.91 22.86 25.67
C ALA A 140 4.77 22.43 24.21
N ILE A 141 5.88 22.10 23.60
CA ILE A 141 5.96 21.61 22.21
C ILE A 141 6.56 20.23 22.28
N VAL A 142 5.86 19.25 21.70
CA VAL A 142 6.37 17.88 21.55
C VAL A 142 6.54 17.59 20.08
N MET A 143 7.77 17.36 19.68
CA MET A 143 8.13 16.96 18.33
C MET A 143 8.28 15.43 18.28
N ILE A 144 7.50 14.78 17.46
CA ILE A 144 7.55 13.33 17.26
C ILE A 144 8.20 13.09 15.89
N SER A 145 9.40 12.52 15.91
CA SER A 145 10.21 12.27 14.71
C SER A 145 10.13 10.82 14.27
N CYS A 146 10.18 10.59 12.96
CA CYS A 146 10.15 9.24 12.40
C CYS A 146 11.42 8.46 12.74
N ASN A 147 11.25 7.37 13.45
CA ASN A 147 12.28 6.35 13.63
C ASN A 147 11.67 4.96 13.46
N ARG A 148 11.94 4.32 12.32
CA ARG A 148 11.34 3.02 11.97
C ARG A 148 11.73 1.88 12.91
N GLY A 149 12.84 2.00 13.61
CA GLY A 149 13.34 1.01 14.57
C GLY A 149 12.70 1.14 15.96
N VAL A 150 11.95 2.22 16.22
CA VAL A 150 11.42 2.54 17.54
C VAL A 150 9.91 2.75 17.46
N GLU A 151 9.14 1.89 18.13
CA GLU A 151 7.68 2.06 18.21
C GLU A 151 7.30 3.13 19.24
N MET A 152 7.92 3.07 20.42
CA MET A 152 7.71 4.02 21.52
C MET A 152 9.08 4.46 22.05
N GLY A 153 9.52 5.63 21.61
CA GLY A 153 10.76 6.24 22.08
C GLY A 153 10.65 6.80 23.49
N LYS A 154 11.75 7.26 24.03
CA LYS A 154 11.80 7.96 25.29
C LYS A 154 11.52 9.44 25.04
N LEU A 155 10.77 10.07 25.95
CA LEU A 155 10.57 11.52 25.92
C LEU A 155 11.87 12.21 26.35
N GLU A 156 12.46 13.00 25.46
CA GLU A 156 13.68 13.75 25.74
C GLU A 156 13.39 15.24 25.86
N VAL A 157 14.01 15.89 26.86
CA VAL A 157 13.92 17.32 27.05
C VAL A 157 14.98 17.98 26.21
N VAL A 158 14.59 18.66 25.14
CA VAL A 158 15.51 19.37 24.24
C VAL A 158 15.84 20.75 24.77
N LEU A 159 14.83 21.47 25.19
CA LEU A 159 14.97 22.85 25.66
C LEU A 159 13.90 23.21 26.70
N GLU A 160 14.35 23.85 27.77
CA GLU A 160 13.51 24.51 28.77
C GLU A 160 13.81 26.00 28.73
N GLU A 161 13.06 26.78 27.97
CA GLU A 161 13.24 28.22 27.89
C GLU A 161 12.41 28.89 29.01
N ARG A 162 13.07 29.18 30.12
CA ARG A 162 12.45 29.75 31.34
C ARG A 162 13.02 31.12 31.75
N GLU A 163 14.08 31.56 31.07
CA GLU A 163 14.81 32.76 31.46
C GLU A 163 14.43 34.02 30.68
N ARG A 164 13.65 33.84 29.62
CA ARG A 164 13.16 34.99 28.84
C ARG A 164 12.08 35.78 29.61
N GLU A 165 11.96 37.03 29.25
CA GLU A 165 10.86 37.86 29.80
C GLU A 165 9.49 37.38 29.25
N ARG A 166 9.43 36.90 28.02
CA ARG A 166 8.21 36.44 27.32
C ARG A 166 8.50 35.28 26.38
N ASP A 167 7.42 34.65 25.94
CA ASP A 167 7.46 33.53 24.99
C ASP A 167 8.26 32.32 25.50
N CYS A 168 8.10 32.03 26.78
CA CYS A 168 8.68 30.85 27.39
C CYS A 168 7.96 29.59 26.94
N PHE A 169 8.73 28.54 26.72
CA PHE A 169 8.20 27.25 26.33
C PHE A 169 9.13 26.11 26.70
N TYR A 170 8.58 24.90 26.67
CA TYR A 170 9.31 23.66 26.79
C TYR A 170 9.29 22.95 25.44
N LEU A 171 10.43 22.41 25.00
CA LEU A 171 10.55 21.64 23.80
C LEU A 171 10.99 20.21 24.14
N PHE A 172 10.21 19.26 23.69
CA PHE A 172 10.45 17.83 23.85
C PHE A 172 10.59 17.15 22.50
N GLU A 173 11.37 16.10 22.46
CA GLU A 173 11.50 15.22 21.31
C GLU A 173 11.15 13.79 21.68
N LEU A 174 10.54 13.07 20.74
CA LEU A 174 10.11 11.70 20.88
C LEU A 174 10.25 10.98 19.53
N ASP A 175 10.94 9.86 19.51
CA ASP A 175 11.05 9.02 18.34
C ASP A 175 9.91 8.01 18.26
N SER A 176 9.31 7.85 17.06
CA SER A 176 8.32 6.80 16.85
C SER A 176 8.21 6.38 15.38
N SER A 177 7.98 5.07 15.17
CA SER A 177 7.66 4.54 13.84
C SER A 177 6.25 4.92 13.35
N ALA A 178 5.36 5.34 14.24
CA ALA A 178 3.97 5.72 13.91
C ALA A 178 3.87 6.91 12.95
N VAL A 179 4.80 7.86 13.04
CA VAL A 179 4.82 9.06 12.19
C VAL A 179 5.65 8.88 10.92
N CYS A 180 6.20 7.69 10.70
CA CYS A 180 6.97 7.42 9.50
C CYS A 180 6.06 7.34 8.27
N PRO A 181 6.50 7.89 7.12
CA PRO A 181 5.75 7.74 5.88
C PRO A 181 5.60 6.26 5.55
N ALA A 182 4.42 5.88 5.05
CA ALA A 182 4.19 4.53 4.58
C ALA A 182 5.27 4.17 3.55
N LEU A 183 5.87 3.00 3.71
CA LEU A 183 6.74 2.47 2.67
C LEU A 183 5.90 2.35 1.40
N PRO A 184 6.42 2.82 0.24
CA PRO A 184 5.72 2.58 -1.01
C PRO A 184 5.46 1.07 -1.08
N SER A 185 4.18 0.69 -1.17
CA SER A 185 3.83 -0.71 -1.36
C SER A 185 4.61 -1.19 -2.57
N GLN A 186 5.44 -2.23 -2.41
CA GLN A 186 6.29 -2.76 -3.49
C GLN A 186 5.45 -3.27 -4.68
N LEU A 187 4.15 -3.45 -4.46
CA LEU A 187 3.19 -3.86 -5.47
C LEU A 187 2.27 -2.69 -5.80
N SER A 188 2.44 -2.13 -7.00
CA SER A 188 1.47 -1.17 -7.53
C SER A 188 0.13 -1.85 -7.79
N ALA A 189 -0.96 -1.08 -7.82
CA ALA A 189 -2.28 -1.62 -8.19
C ALA A 189 -2.24 -2.35 -9.54
N GLY A 190 -1.44 -1.84 -10.49
CA GLY A 190 -1.20 -2.50 -11.78
C GLY A 190 -0.53 -3.86 -11.64
N SER A 191 0.46 -4.00 -10.77
CA SER A 191 1.11 -5.29 -10.51
C SER A 191 0.15 -6.32 -9.92
N ILE A 192 -0.75 -5.90 -9.03
CA ILE A 192 -1.77 -6.79 -8.44
C ILE A 192 -2.71 -7.29 -9.54
N ILE A 193 -3.20 -6.41 -10.41
CA ILE A 193 -4.09 -6.76 -11.53
C ILE A 193 -3.38 -7.73 -12.48
N LEU A 194 -2.11 -7.48 -12.80
CA LEU A 194 -1.32 -8.37 -13.67
C LEU A 194 -1.13 -9.75 -13.04
N ILE A 195 -0.82 -9.83 -11.74
CA ILE A 195 -0.68 -11.12 -11.03
C ILE A 195 -2.00 -11.88 -11.06
N ILE A 196 -3.12 -11.23 -10.72
CA ILE A 196 -4.45 -11.85 -10.76
C ILE A 196 -4.77 -12.33 -12.17
N GLY A 197 -4.56 -11.49 -13.18
CA GLY A 197 -4.78 -11.85 -14.58
C GLY A 197 -3.95 -13.05 -15.03
N PHE A 198 -2.68 -13.09 -14.63
CA PHE A 198 -1.78 -14.20 -14.95
C PHE A 198 -2.19 -15.51 -14.26
N VAL A 199 -2.63 -15.44 -13.00
CA VAL A 199 -3.14 -16.62 -12.26
C VAL A 199 -4.41 -17.15 -12.92
N LEU A 200 -5.37 -16.29 -13.24
CA LEU A 200 -6.61 -16.70 -13.91
C LEU A 200 -6.35 -17.32 -15.29
N LEU A 201 -5.44 -16.72 -16.06
CA LEU A 201 -5.01 -17.25 -17.34
C LEU A 201 -4.37 -18.64 -17.21
N SER A 202 -3.49 -18.81 -16.23
CA SER A 202 -2.83 -20.10 -15.96
C SER A 202 -3.84 -21.18 -15.58
N VAL A 203 -4.79 -20.86 -14.70
CA VAL A 203 -5.88 -21.79 -14.33
C VAL A 203 -6.72 -22.16 -15.55
N TYR A 204 -7.08 -21.19 -16.39
CA TYR A 204 -7.83 -21.43 -17.62
C TYR A 204 -7.07 -22.39 -18.57
N LEU A 205 -5.78 -22.13 -18.80
CA LEU A 205 -4.97 -22.98 -19.69
C LEU A 205 -4.80 -24.39 -19.13
N ILE A 206 -4.52 -24.54 -17.83
CA ILE A 206 -4.35 -25.85 -17.19
C ILE A 206 -5.65 -26.63 -17.21
N CYS A 207 -6.76 -26.04 -16.77
CA CYS A 207 -8.07 -26.70 -16.77
C CYS A 207 -8.53 -27.03 -18.18
N GLY A 208 -8.33 -26.13 -19.14
CA GLY A 208 -8.67 -26.37 -20.54
C GLY A 208 -7.83 -27.48 -21.17
N PHE A 209 -6.52 -27.51 -20.89
CA PHE A 209 -5.63 -28.57 -21.35
C PHE A 209 -6.01 -29.94 -20.76
N LEU A 210 -6.27 -30.00 -19.45
CA LEU A 210 -6.70 -31.24 -18.79
C LEU A 210 -8.04 -31.75 -19.36
N TYR A 211 -9.00 -30.84 -19.58
CA TYR A 211 -10.29 -31.17 -20.18
C TYR A 211 -10.12 -31.78 -21.59
N GLN A 212 -9.35 -31.10 -22.46
CA GLN A 212 -9.09 -31.58 -23.81
C GLN A 212 -8.37 -32.93 -23.82
N ARG A 213 -7.42 -33.14 -22.93
CA ARG A 213 -6.64 -34.37 -22.84
C ARG A 213 -7.41 -35.54 -22.24
N LEU A 214 -8.14 -35.34 -21.14
CA LEU A 214 -8.77 -36.39 -20.34
C LEU A 214 -10.18 -36.73 -20.81
N ILE A 215 -10.94 -35.73 -21.26
CA ILE A 215 -12.36 -35.89 -21.60
C ILE A 215 -12.54 -36.00 -23.12
N VAL A 216 -11.89 -35.13 -23.90
CA VAL A 216 -12.02 -35.11 -25.36
C VAL A 216 -11.04 -36.09 -26.03
N GLY A 217 -9.93 -36.44 -25.37
CA GLY A 217 -8.92 -37.34 -25.91
C GLY A 217 -8.09 -36.74 -27.04
N ALA A 218 -8.03 -35.39 -27.11
CA ALA A 218 -7.26 -34.68 -28.14
C ALA A 218 -5.76 -34.99 -28.05
N LYS A 219 -5.08 -35.03 -29.21
CA LYS A 219 -3.64 -35.29 -29.31
C LYS A 219 -2.93 -34.13 -30.01
N GLY A 220 -1.68 -33.87 -29.61
CA GLY A 220 -0.87 -32.79 -30.19
C GLY A 220 -1.31 -31.38 -29.79
N LEU A 221 -1.19 -30.41 -30.69
CA LEU A 221 -1.49 -29.01 -30.46
C LEU A 221 -2.97 -28.71 -30.19
N GLN A 222 -3.86 -29.61 -30.56
CA GLN A 222 -5.30 -29.49 -30.31
C GLN A 222 -5.67 -29.64 -28.81
N GLN A 223 -4.72 -30.02 -27.97
CA GLN A 223 -4.92 -30.08 -26.51
C GLN A 223 -4.99 -28.67 -25.86
N PHE A 224 -4.53 -27.64 -26.55
CA PHE A 224 -4.64 -26.27 -26.05
C PHE A 224 -6.05 -25.73 -26.29
N PRO A 225 -6.69 -25.17 -25.25
CA PRO A 225 -7.99 -24.55 -25.39
C PRO A 225 -7.88 -23.31 -26.30
N ASN A 226 -8.76 -23.24 -27.31
CA ASN A 226 -8.80 -22.15 -28.29
C ASN A 226 -7.46 -21.88 -28.99
N TYR A 227 -6.79 -22.94 -29.45
CA TYR A 227 -5.48 -22.86 -30.13
C TYR A 227 -5.44 -21.78 -31.23
N VAL A 228 -6.47 -21.67 -32.06
CA VAL A 228 -6.57 -20.69 -33.16
C VAL A 228 -6.53 -19.26 -32.61
N PHE A 229 -7.21 -19.01 -31.51
CA PHE A 229 -7.18 -17.69 -30.86
C PHE A 229 -5.77 -17.33 -30.36
N TRP A 230 -5.09 -18.29 -29.71
CA TRP A 230 -3.75 -18.05 -29.19
C TRP A 230 -2.69 -17.86 -30.28
N THR A 231 -2.84 -18.53 -31.42
CA THR A 231 -1.95 -18.31 -32.59
C THR A 231 -2.17 -16.91 -33.18
N GLN A 232 -3.40 -16.44 -33.26
CA GLN A 232 -3.70 -15.06 -33.72
C GLN A 232 -3.12 -14.02 -32.76
N VAL A 233 -3.28 -14.21 -31.44
CA VAL A 233 -2.68 -13.33 -30.43
C VAL A 233 -1.15 -13.31 -30.53
N GLY A 234 -0.54 -14.49 -30.75
CA GLY A 234 0.90 -14.60 -30.96
C GLY A 234 1.39 -13.83 -32.18
N ASN A 235 0.69 -13.98 -33.31
CA ASN A 235 1.02 -13.24 -34.53
C ASN A 235 0.86 -11.71 -34.34
N LEU A 236 -0.22 -11.27 -33.71
CA LEU A 236 -0.46 -9.87 -33.42
C LEU A 236 0.62 -9.29 -32.48
N ALA A 237 1.07 -10.09 -31.49
CA ALA A 237 2.17 -9.68 -30.62
C ALA A 237 3.50 -9.59 -31.37
N ALA A 238 3.77 -10.53 -32.29
CA ALA A 238 4.95 -10.49 -33.16
C ALA A 238 4.94 -9.26 -34.06
N ASP A 239 3.80 -8.96 -34.68
CA ASP A 239 3.63 -7.77 -35.52
C ASP A 239 3.81 -6.48 -34.70
N GLY A 240 3.27 -6.45 -33.46
CA GLY A 240 3.47 -5.34 -32.53
C GLY A 240 4.94 -5.16 -32.13
N CYS A 241 5.64 -6.26 -31.85
CA CYS A 241 7.09 -6.22 -31.58
C CYS A 241 7.87 -5.71 -32.79
N ASN A 242 7.55 -6.19 -33.99
CA ASN A 242 8.18 -5.72 -35.21
C ASN A 242 7.94 -4.23 -35.45
N PHE A 243 6.74 -3.73 -35.12
CA PHE A 243 6.41 -2.32 -35.24
C PHE A 243 7.22 -1.46 -34.24
N VAL A 244 7.36 -1.89 -32.99
CA VAL A 244 8.05 -1.14 -31.93
C VAL A 244 9.58 -1.29 -32.04
N CYS A 245 10.07 -2.49 -32.41
CA CYS A 245 11.50 -2.79 -32.48
C CYS A 245 12.09 -2.57 -33.89
N ARG A 246 11.33 -1.96 -34.78
CA ARG A 246 11.77 -1.65 -36.17
C ARG A 246 12.84 -0.56 -36.15
N THR A 247 14.02 -0.87 -35.68
CA THR A 247 15.24 -0.22 -36.12
C THR A 247 15.52 -0.69 -37.52
N GLN A 248 15.57 0.24 -38.46
CA GLN A 248 15.82 0.09 -39.89
C GLN A 248 16.90 -0.98 -40.16
N GLY A 249 16.48 -2.19 -40.46
CA GLY A 249 17.29 -3.20 -41.13
C GLY A 249 16.82 -3.32 -42.58
N PRO A 250 17.69 -3.62 -43.54
CA PRO A 250 17.30 -3.76 -44.92
C PRO A 250 16.23 -4.83 -45.10
N GLU A 251 15.29 -4.52 -45.95
CA GLU A 251 14.16 -5.34 -46.36
C GLU A 251 14.68 -6.63 -47.00
N GLU A 252 14.78 -7.70 -46.21
CA GLU A 252 14.95 -9.03 -46.77
C GLU A 252 13.57 -9.50 -47.23
N GLU A 253 13.47 -9.73 -48.55
CA GLU A 253 12.30 -10.32 -49.19
C GLU A 253 11.94 -11.63 -48.50
N PRO A 254 10.63 -11.87 -48.21
CA PRO A 254 10.22 -13.13 -47.59
C PRO A 254 10.59 -14.29 -48.47
N PRO A 255 11.16 -15.40 -47.91
CA PRO A 255 11.48 -16.58 -48.68
C PRO A 255 10.19 -17.15 -49.30
N THR A 256 10.12 -17.11 -50.59
CA THR A 256 9.08 -17.78 -51.38
C THR A 256 9.13 -19.26 -51.10
N TYR A 257 8.21 -19.80 -50.33
CA TYR A 257 8.02 -21.22 -50.18
C TYR A 257 7.52 -21.78 -51.53
N ARG A 258 8.44 -22.36 -52.28
CA ARG A 258 8.12 -23.15 -53.46
C ARG A 258 7.53 -24.46 -52.96
N GLY A 259 6.19 -24.56 -53.00
CA GLY A 259 5.50 -25.80 -52.74
C GLY A 259 5.94 -26.86 -53.74
N VAL A 260 6.49 -27.93 -53.23
CA VAL A 260 6.66 -29.19 -54.00
C VAL A 260 5.29 -29.84 -54.11
N SER A 261 4.64 -29.65 -55.23
CA SER A 261 3.55 -30.53 -55.69
C SER A 261 4.13 -31.50 -56.68
N THR A 262 4.28 -32.72 -56.21
CA THR A 262 4.51 -33.91 -57.01
C THR A 262 3.15 -34.33 -57.56
N GLU A 263 2.96 -34.17 -58.83
CA GLU A 263 2.05 -35.00 -59.61
C GLU A 263 2.50 -35.03 -61.07
N PRO A 264 2.68 -36.17 -61.66
CA PRO A 264 3.08 -36.32 -63.09
C PRO A 264 1.82 -36.33 -63.94
N GLU A 265 1.68 -35.41 -64.82
CA GLU A 265 0.69 -35.47 -65.88
C GLU A 265 1.38 -35.49 -67.25
N GLU A 266 0.94 -36.46 -67.97
CA GLU A 266 1.43 -36.93 -69.22
C GLU A 266 1.45 -35.94 -70.37
N GLN A 267 2.48 -36.07 -71.21
CA GLN A 267 2.56 -35.43 -72.53
C GLN A 267 1.44 -35.93 -73.46
N PRO A 268 1.05 -35.11 -74.44
CA PRO A 268 1.06 -35.57 -75.82
C PRO A 268 1.98 -34.74 -76.73
N GLU A 269 2.75 -35.48 -77.44
CA GLU A 269 3.46 -35.06 -78.65
C GLU A 269 2.47 -34.57 -79.69
N ASP A 270 2.86 -33.53 -80.39
CA ASP A 270 2.68 -33.29 -81.84
C ASP A 270 3.64 -32.19 -82.28
N ARG A 271 4.68 -32.45 -82.97
CA ARG A 271 4.95 -32.60 -84.40
C ARG A 271 4.44 -31.42 -85.25
N ASP A 272 5.26 -30.63 -85.72
CA ASP A 272 5.69 -30.54 -87.13
C ASP A 272 6.28 -29.17 -87.45
N ASP A 273 7.49 -29.26 -87.94
CA ASP A 273 7.98 -28.73 -89.20
C ASP A 273 7.79 -27.26 -89.58
N HIS A 274 8.86 -26.63 -89.84
CA HIS A 274 9.31 -26.11 -91.10
C HIS A 274 10.23 -24.88 -91.02
N LEU A 275 11.46 -25.14 -91.41
CA LEU A 275 12.21 -24.45 -92.46
C LEU A 275 12.78 -23.05 -92.13
N LEU A 276 14.09 -23.09 -92.08
CA LEU A 276 15.00 -22.07 -92.64
C LEU A 276 14.61 -21.67 -94.09
N PRO A 277 15.07 -20.56 -94.67
CA PRO A 277 16.47 -20.10 -94.64
C PRO A 277 16.65 -18.56 -94.79
N MET A 278 17.80 -18.14 -94.52
CA MET A 278 18.79 -17.19 -95.09
C MET A 278 19.25 -16.20 -94.08
#